data_92de098a0e90484a34d0fa3dd8cfd064
#
_entry.id   92de098a0e90484a34d0fa3dd8cfd064
#
_cell.length_a   1.000
_cell.length_b   1.000
_cell.length_c   1.000
_cell.angle_alpha   90.00
_cell.angle_beta   90.00
_cell.angle_gamma   90.00
#
_symmetry.space_group_name_H-M   'P 1'
#
loop_
_entity.id
_entity.type
_entity.pdbx_description
1 polymer ?
#
loop_
_entity_poly.entity_id
_entity_poly.type
_entity_poly.pdbx_seq_one_letter_code
_entity_poly.pdbx_strand_id
1 'polypeptide(L)'
;VIADITLPEPERDSTVSPLRGKLRIISVRRANTVSQEYVTIQASSQNKTSVTITGLTIKSGVSFQSHKIPTAWALPFPTYDGSGDENVLLRPGQRAYLISGYSPNGQSFQLNKCTGYFERGMNFTPSLPLRCPRPVDDPLPLPPNSLSDACYDYLKTLPRCKVPPSSVPTRLRSDGSCQAHIFSKISYNQCVIYYRNDRNFLQGEWHLYLNRTTRLWKSTREVVQLLDENGKLIDSRTYY
;
A
#
# COMPACT_ATOMS: atom_id res chain seq x y z
N VAL A 1 -3.41 -19.63 60.13
CA VAL A 1 -3.64 -18.63 59.11
C VAL A 1 -2.30 -18.43 58.41
N ILE A 2 -2.14 -19.05 57.23
CA ILE A 2 -0.96 -18.89 56.39
C ILE A 2 -1.25 -17.70 55.46
N ALA A 3 -0.49 -16.62 55.64
CA ALA A 3 -0.57 -15.45 54.78
C ALA A 3 0.03 -15.85 53.42
N ASP A 4 -0.77 -15.73 52.36
CA ASP A 4 -0.39 -15.92 50.99
C ASP A 4 0.54 -14.76 50.56
N ILE A 5 1.84 -15.05 50.46
CA ILE A 5 2.84 -14.07 49.99
C ILE A 5 2.81 -14.10 48.48
N THR A 6 1.95 -13.24 47.89
CA THR A 6 2.03 -12.93 46.46
C THR A 6 3.33 -12.19 46.19
N LEU A 7 4.26 -12.87 45.50
CA LEU A 7 5.47 -12.26 44.98
C LEU A 7 5.06 -11.15 43.99
N PRO A 8 5.65 -9.94 44.05
CA PRO A 8 5.37 -8.91 43.09
C PRO A 8 5.76 -9.38 41.69
N GLU A 9 4.85 -9.21 40.69
CA GLU A 9 5.21 -9.43 39.29
C GLU A 9 6.44 -8.58 38.95
N PRO A 10 7.40 -9.14 38.18
CA PRO A 10 8.58 -8.38 37.81
C PRO A 10 8.13 -7.11 37.04
N GLU A 11 8.54 -5.94 37.51
CA GLU A 11 8.31 -4.66 36.86
C GLU A 11 8.75 -4.76 35.39
N ARG A 12 7.79 -4.73 34.48
CA ARG A 12 8.08 -4.67 33.04
C ARG A 12 8.87 -3.40 32.79
N ASP A 13 10.05 -3.52 32.19
CA ASP A 13 10.89 -2.39 31.79
C ASP A 13 10.00 -1.32 31.10
N SER A 14 9.82 -0.18 31.77
CA SER A 14 8.88 0.87 31.36
C SER A 14 9.27 1.53 30.05
N THR A 15 10.47 1.28 29.55
CA THR A 15 11.03 1.86 28.31
C THR A 15 10.69 1.06 27.06
N VAL A 16 10.24 -0.17 27.20
CA VAL A 16 9.96 -1.08 26.09
C VAL A 16 8.47 -1.19 25.82
N SER A 17 8.09 -1.09 24.54
CA SER A 17 6.71 -1.21 24.10
C SER A 17 6.17 -2.65 24.20
N PRO A 18 4.88 -2.85 24.56
CA PRO A 18 4.20 -4.14 24.45
C PRO A 18 4.08 -4.65 22.98
N LEU A 19 4.37 -3.80 21.99
CA LEU A 19 4.42 -4.15 20.58
C LEU A 19 5.79 -4.67 20.13
N ARG A 20 6.79 -4.69 21.00
CA ARG A 20 8.12 -5.26 20.70
C ARG A 20 8.00 -6.70 20.24
N GLY A 21 8.68 -7.03 19.12
CA GLY A 21 8.60 -8.35 18.48
C GLY A 21 7.35 -8.57 17.62
N LYS A 22 6.29 -7.76 17.78
CA LYS A 22 5.10 -7.81 16.92
C LYS A 22 5.28 -7.02 15.61
N LEU A 23 6.09 -5.97 15.63
CA LEU A 23 6.45 -5.15 14.48
C LEU A 23 7.97 -5.05 14.37
N ARG A 24 8.48 -4.99 13.13
CA ARG A 24 9.92 -4.85 12.85
C ARG A 24 10.16 -3.89 11.70
N ILE A 25 11.27 -3.16 11.77
CA ILE A 25 11.82 -2.40 10.66
C ILE A 25 12.68 -3.35 9.83
N ILE A 26 12.17 -3.79 8.68
CA ILE A 26 12.87 -4.79 7.85
C ILE A 26 13.84 -4.17 6.84
N SER A 27 13.62 -2.93 6.43
CA SER A 27 14.56 -2.20 5.56
C SER A 27 14.42 -0.70 5.73
N VAL A 28 15.50 0.01 5.41
CA VAL A 28 15.55 1.46 5.29
C VAL A 28 16.19 1.79 3.95
N ARG A 29 15.45 2.43 3.05
CA ARG A 29 15.98 2.95 1.81
C ARG A 29 16.34 4.42 2.00
N ARG A 30 17.64 4.69 1.98
CA ARG A 30 18.18 6.03 1.88
C ARG A 30 18.14 6.48 0.43
N ALA A 31 17.81 7.72 0.19
CA ALA A 31 17.80 8.29 -1.15
C ALA A 31 18.22 9.75 -1.12
N ASN A 32 18.59 10.29 -2.28
CA ASN A 32 18.94 11.69 -2.40
C ASN A 32 17.71 12.61 -2.43
N THR A 33 16.55 12.06 -2.73
CA THR A 33 15.27 12.78 -2.79
C THR A 33 14.32 12.25 -1.73
N VAL A 34 13.49 13.14 -1.18
CA VAL A 34 12.48 12.80 -0.16
C VAL A 34 11.45 11.79 -0.67
N SER A 35 11.09 11.85 -1.95
CA SER A 35 10.11 10.94 -2.56
C SER A 35 10.61 9.51 -2.77
N GLN A 36 11.93 9.30 -2.71
CA GLN A 36 12.55 7.99 -2.88
C GLN A 36 13.02 7.38 -1.56
N GLU A 37 12.94 8.14 -0.47
CA GLU A 37 13.30 7.71 0.87
C GLU A 37 12.12 7.01 1.54
N TYR A 38 12.34 5.78 2.03
CA TYR A 38 11.31 5.05 2.77
C TYR A 38 11.85 4.04 3.77
N VAL A 39 11.02 3.69 4.73
CA VAL A 39 11.23 2.61 5.69
C VAL A 39 10.16 1.55 5.48
N THR A 40 10.54 0.28 5.56
CA THR A 40 9.58 -0.83 5.50
C THR A 40 9.37 -1.40 6.89
N ILE A 41 8.13 -1.38 7.36
CA ILE A 41 7.68 -2.00 8.60
C ILE A 41 6.92 -3.27 8.24
N GLN A 42 7.16 -4.34 9.00
CA GLN A 42 6.46 -5.61 8.83
C GLN A 42 5.89 -6.10 10.16
N ALA A 43 4.65 -6.59 10.13
CA ALA A 43 4.09 -7.36 11.23
C ALA A 43 4.67 -8.77 11.24
N SER A 44 5.04 -9.27 12.43
CA SER A 44 5.51 -10.63 12.58
C SER A 44 4.46 -11.63 12.08
N SER A 45 4.89 -12.63 11.31
CA SER A 45 4.02 -13.73 10.88
C SER A 45 3.50 -14.59 12.03
N GLN A 46 4.13 -14.50 13.19
CA GLN A 46 3.75 -15.21 14.43
C GLN A 46 2.66 -14.45 15.24
N ASN A 47 2.30 -13.24 14.84
CA ASN A 47 1.21 -12.52 15.49
C ASN A 47 -0.10 -13.30 15.34
N LYS A 48 -0.87 -13.40 16.41
CA LYS A 48 -2.22 -14.04 16.38
C LYS A 48 -3.30 -13.11 15.83
N THR A 49 -3.07 -11.81 15.92
CA THR A 49 -4.02 -10.75 15.50
C THR A 49 -3.31 -9.67 14.69
N SER A 50 -4.07 -8.86 13.99
CA SER A 50 -3.57 -7.66 13.31
C SER A 50 -3.05 -6.65 14.33
N VAL A 51 -2.09 -5.83 13.92
CA VAL A 51 -1.51 -4.75 14.72
C VAL A 51 -1.78 -3.42 14.03
N THR A 52 -2.40 -2.48 14.75
CA THR A 52 -2.59 -1.10 14.28
C THR A 52 -1.24 -0.39 14.28
N ILE A 53 -0.92 0.26 13.17
CA ILE A 53 0.31 1.05 13.04
C ILE A 53 0.05 2.55 12.89
N THR A 54 -1.16 2.97 12.57
CA THR A 54 -1.56 4.39 12.61
C THR A 54 -1.31 4.97 14.00
N GLY A 55 -0.77 6.18 14.05
CA GLY A 55 -0.45 6.86 15.31
C GLY A 55 0.90 6.51 15.93
N LEU A 56 1.50 5.36 15.55
CA LEU A 56 2.88 5.05 15.94
C LEU A 56 3.84 6.09 15.38
N THR A 57 4.97 6.28 16.05
CA THR A 57 5.96 7.29 15.66
C THR A 57 7.19 6.65 15.03
N ILE A 58 7.56 7.12 13.85
CA ILE A 58 8.87 6.84 13.26
C ILE A 58 9.80 8.02 13.53
N LYS A 59 11.03 7.77 14.01
CA LYS A 59 11.95 8.80 14.49
C LYS A 59 13.37 8.53 14.04
N SER A 60 14.09 9.60 13.67
CA SER A 60 15.54 9.60 13.52
C SER A 60 16.21 9.72 14.89
N GLY A 61 17.08 8.79 15.21
CA GLY A 61 17.89 8.85 16.45
C GLY A 61 19.01 9.89 16.40
N VAL A 62 19.36 10.38 15.19
CA VAL A 62 20.46 11.34 15.01
C VAL A 62 19.95 12.78 14.87
N SER A 63 18.93 13.00 14.03
CA SER A 63 18.34 14.34 13.86
C SER A 63 17.23 14.64 14.85
N PHE A 64 16.73 13.61 15.57
CA PHE A 64 15.57 13.65 16.46
C PHE A 64 14.26 14.04 15.77
N GLN A 65 14.25 14.21 14.45
CA GLN A 65 13.03 14.42 13.69
C GLN A 65 12.13 13.18 13.78
N SER A 66 10.85 13.39 13.90
CA SER A 66 9.88 12.33 14.01
C SER A 66 8.63 12.64 13.21
N HIS A 67 7.86 11.58 12.88
CA HIS A 67 6.57 11.71 12.23
C HIS A 67 5.64 10.59 12.69
N LYS A 68 4.36 10.91 12.86
CA LYS A 68 3.35 9.89 13.13
C LYS A 68 2.95 9.17 11.85
N ILE A 69 2.71 7.88 11.95
CA ILE A 69 2.18 7.08 10.83
C ILE A 69 0.74 7.51 10.57
N PRO A 70 0.40 7.92 9.34
CA PRO A 70 -0.92 8.41 9.00
C PRO A 70 -1.96 7.30 8.88
N THR A 71 -3.23 7.69 8.78
CA THR A 71 -4.32 6.90 8.23
C THR A 71 -4.12 6.67 6.73
N ALA A 72 -4.89 5.76 6.15
CA ALA A 72 -4.80 5.45 4.72
C ALA A 72 -6.12 4.91 4.19
N TRP A 73 -6.26 4.89 2.87
CA TRP A 73 -7.41 4.32 2.19
C TRP A 73 -7.20 2.82 1.94
N ALA A 74 -8.09 1.96 2.44
CA ALA A 74 -8.09 0.55 2.06
C ALA A 74 -8.41 0.40 0.57
N LEU A 75 -9.26 1.28 0.05
CA LEU A 75 -9.60 1.35 -1.36
C LEU A 75 -9.40 2.77 -1.88
N PRO A 76 -8.24 3.08 -2.50
CA PRO A 76 -7.97 4.42 -3.02
C PRO A 76 -8.94 4.77 -4.16
N PHE A 77 -9.30 6.07 -4.24
CA PHE A 77 -10.33 6.60 -5.13
C PHE A 77 -11.69 5.94 -4.89
N PRO A 78 -12.53 6.57 -4.08
CA PRO A 78 -13.79 5.99 -3.67
C PRO A 78 -14.65 5.69 -4.88
N THR A 79 -14.84 4.44 -5.16
CA THR A 79 -16.00 3.97 -5.85
C THR A 79 -17.16 4.14 -4.87
N TYR A 80 -18.13 4.91 -5.14
CA TYR A 80 -19.46 5.18 -4.54
C TYR A 80 -19.84 4.62 -3.15
N ASP A 81 -18.98 3.89 -2.45
CA ASP A 81 -19.29 3.16 -1.22
C ASP A 81 -18.66 3.77 0.07
N GLY A 82 -18.14 5.01 -0.03
CA GLY A 82 -17.80 5.79 1.16
C GLY A 82 -16.59 5.30 1.96
N SER A 83 -15.72 4.46 1.39
CA SER A 83 -14.45 4.12 2.02
C SER A 83 -13.61 5.39 2.16
N GLY A 84 -13.26 5.74 3.38
CA GLY A 84 -12.48 6.92 3.74
C GLY A 84 -11.11 6.54 4.28
N ASP A 85 -10.42 7.53 4.80
CA ASP A 85 -9.22 7.34 5.59
C ASP A 85 -9.53 6.50 6.83
N GLU A 86 -8.82 5.41 7.00
CA GLU A 86 -8.98 4.50 8.13
C GLU A 86 -7.63 4.15 8.79
N ASN A 87 -7.71 3.56 9.97
CA ASN A 87 -6.53 3.08 10.66
C ASN A 87 -5.89 1.92 9.89
N VAL A 88 -4.57 2.01 9.70
CA VAL A 88 -3.79 0.97 9.04
C VAL A 88 -3.55 -0.20 9.99
N LEU A 89 -4.11 -1.35 9.65
CA LEU A 89 -3.91 -2.60 10.39
C LEU A 89 -3.05 -3.55 9.56
N LEU A 90 -1.92 -3.97 10.10
CA LEU A 90 -1.09 -5.01 9.51
C LEU A 90 -1.49 -6.38 10.06
N ARG A 91 -2.01 -7.25 9.20
CA ARG A 91 -2.21 -8.67 9.50
C ARG A 91 -0.84 -9.36 9.64
N PRO A 92 -0.77 -10.54 10.27
CA PRO A 92 0.48 -11.30 10.37
C PRO A 92 1.18 -11.44 9.02
N GLY A 93 2.47 -11.05 8.96
CA GLY A 93 3.31 -11.08 7.76
C GLY A 93 3.13 -9.91 6.79
N GLN A 94 2.11 -9.07 6.93
CA GLN A 94 1.89 -7.90 6.08
C GLN A 94 2.91 -6.80 6.37
N ARG A 95 3.10 -5.90 5.40
CA ARG A 95 4.08 -4.82 5.48
C ARG A 95 3.52 -3.47 5.02
N ALA A 96 4.14 -2.41 5.51
CA ALA A 96 3.89 -1.05 5.10
C ALA A 96 5.21 -0.37 4.71
N TYR A 97 5.18 0.34 3.58
CA TYR A 97 6.23 1.26 3.18
C TYR A 97 5.86 2.66 3.70
N LEU A 98 6.69 3.22 4.56
CA LEU A 98 6.57 4.60 5.02
C LEU A 98 7.47 5.48 4.16
N ILE A 99 6.89 6.17 3.20
CA ILE A 99 7.59 7.04 2.25
C ILE A 99 7.63 8.45 2.82
N SER A 100 8.81 9.07 2.88
CA SER A 100 8.96 10.41 3.48
C SER A 100 8.23 11.49 2.68
N GLY A 101 8.21 11.39 1.35
CA GLY A 101 7.63 12.39 0.45
C GLY A 101 6.12 12.36 0.32
N TYR A 102 5.64 13.06 -0.71
CA TYR A 102 4.23 13.11 -1.08
C TYR A 102 3.83 11.93 -1.96
N SER A 103 2.58 11.53 -1.85
CA SER A 103 1.98 10.54 -2.74
C SER A 103 1.78 11.11 -4.14
N PRO A 104 2.17 10.38 -5.21
CA PRO A 104 1.90 10.80 -6.58
C PRO A 104 0.41 10.95 -6.90
N ASN A 105 -0.46 10.21 -6.22
CA ASN A 105 -1.92 10.27 -6.39
C ASN A 105 -2.64 11.00 -5.24
N GLY A 106 -1.90 11.62 -4.31
CA GLY A 106 -2.44 12.39 -3.19
C GLY A 106 -2.90 11.56 -1.99
N GLN A 107 -2.81 10.25 -2.01
CA GLN A 107 -3.34 9.37 -0.96
C GLN A 107 -2.29 8.39 -0.44
N SER A 108 -2.40 8.02 0.85
CA SER A 108 -1.83 6.78 1.40
C SER A 108 -2.84 5.66 1.20
N PHE A 109 -2.41 4.45 0.80
CA PHE A 109 -3.36 3.40 0.42
C PHE A 109 -2.83 1.99 0.59
N GLN A 110 -3.77 1.03 0.68
CA GLN A 110 -3.48 -0.39 0.57
C GLN A 110 -3.40 -0.82 -0.90
N LEU A 111 -2.43 -1.67 -1.22
CA LEU A 111 -2.34 -2.26 -2.54
C LEU A 111 -3.47 -3.28 -2.74
N ASN A 112 -4.01 -3.29 -3.96
CA ASN A 112 -4.99 -4.28 -4.40
C ASN A 112 -4.64 -4.78 -5.81
N LYS A 113 -5.41 -5.72 -6.33
CA LYS A 113 -5.20 -6.28 -7.69
C LYS A 113 -5.10 -5.23 -8.78
N CYS A 114 -5.73 -4.06 -8.59
CA CYS A 114 -5.92 -3.04 -9.61
C CYS A 114 -4.93 -1.86 -9.49
N THR A 115 -4.24 -1.71 -8.36
CA THR A 115 -3.38 -0.54 -8.08
C THR A 115 -2.26 -0.33 -9.09
N GLY A 116 -1.86 -1.37 -9.82
CA GLY A 116 -0.89 -1.25 -10.91
C GLY A 116 -1.30 -0.26 -12.03
N TYR A 117 -2.61 0.03 -12.17
CA TYR A 117 -3.08 1.05 -13.12
C TYR A 117 -2.58 2.46 -12.78
N PHE A 118 -2.19 2.74 -11.52
CA PHE A 118 -1.68 4.04 -11.11
C PHE A 118 -0.25 4.32 -11.62
N GLU A 119 0.54 3.29 -11.94
CA GLU A 119 1.88 3.47 -12.53
C GLU A 119 1.84 4.20 -13.89
N ARG A 120 0.66 4.37 -14.49
CA ARG A 120 0.53 5.11 -15.73
C ARG A 120 0.64 6.62 -15.47
N GLY A 121 1.79 7.17 -15.84
CA GLY A 121 2.04 8.62 -15.72
C GLY A 121 2.34 9.10 -14.29
N MET A 122 2.47 8.18 -13.34
CA MET A 122 2.87 8.46 -11.96
C MET A 122 4.03 7.56 -11.59
N ASN A 123 5.02 8.10 -10.88
CA ASN A 123 6.19 7.35 -10.43
C ASN A 123 6.08 7.08 -8.93
N PHE A 124 5.73 5.86 -8.57
CA PHE A 124 5.67 5.43 -7.18
C PHE A 124 7.02 4.88 -6.70
N THR A 125 7.32 5.09 -5.44
CA THR A 125 8.49 4.50 -4.77
C THR A 125 8.04 3.89 -3.44
N PRO A 126 8.22 2.55 -3.25
CA PRO A 126 8.55 1.55 -4.27
C PRO A 126 7.55 1.51 -5.43
N SER A 127 7.98 1.00 -6.61
CA SER A 127 7.07 0.84 -7.75
C SER A 127 5.92 -0.11 -7.42
N LEU A 128 4.73 0.19 -7.92
CA LEU A 128 3.56 -0.66 -7.71
C LEU A 128 3.65 -1.93 -8.55
N PRO A 129 3.22 -3.10 -8.04
CA PRO A 129 3.22 -4.33 -8.81
C PRO A 129 2.25 -4.26 -10.00
N LEU A 130 2.74 -4.54 -11.20
CA LEU A 130 1.93 -4.61 -12.42
C LEU A 130 1.21 -5.97 -12.54
N ARG A 131 0.36 -6.30 -11.55
CA ARG A 131 -0.32 -7.60 -11.44
C ARG A 131 -1.83 -7.54 -11.67
N CYS A 132 -2.32 -6.47 -12.32
CA CYS A 132 -3.75 -6.38 -12.65
C CYS A 132 -4.20 -7.62 -13.47
N PRO A 133 -5.49 -8.00 -13.41
CA PRO A 133 -6.07 -8.92 -14.39
C PRO A 133 -5.81 -8.42 -15.82
N ARG A 134 -5.73 -9.32 -16.79
CA ARG A 134 -5.62 -8.91 -18.18
C ARG A 134 -6.98 -8.43 -18.68
N PRO A 135 -7.04 -7.43 -19.57
CA PRO A 135 -8.30 -6.96 -20.12
C PRO A 135 -9.14 -8.05 -20.80
N VAL A 136 -8.48 -9.09 -21.33
CA VAL A 136 -9.18 -10.24 -21.95
C VAL A 136 -9.82 -11.18 -20.93
N ASP A 137 -9.39 -11.12 -19.68
CA ASP A 137 -9.94 -11.95 -18.58
C ASP A 137 -11.13 -11.25 -17.88
N ASP A 138 -11.41 -9.99 -18.23
CA ASP A 138 -12.52 -9.21 -17.66
C ASP A 138 -13.88 -9.72 -18.17
N PRO A 139 -14.98 -9.52 -17.42
CA PRO A 139 -16.33 -9.86 -17.86
C PRO A 139 -16.66 -9.19 -19.20
N LEU A 140 -17.05 -10.00 -20.17
CA LEU A 140 -17.44 -9.51 -21.50
C LEU A 140 -18.89 -8.98 -21.50
N PRO A 141 -19.20 -7.99 -22.35
CA PRO A 141 -20.55 -7.49 -22.48
C PRO A 141 -21.47 -8.54 -23.12
N LEU A 142 -22.70 -8.61 -22.62
CA LEU A 142 -23.74 -9.49 -23.13
C LEU A 142 -24.44 -8.87 -24.36
N PRO A 143 -25.13 -9.70 -25.19
CA PRO A 143 -25.97 -9.18 -26.29
C PRO A 143 -26.92 -8.08 -25.80
N PRO A 144 -27.19 -7.03 -26.60
CA PRO A 144 -26.79 -6.89 -28.01
C PRO A 144 -25.37 -6.30 -28.22
N ASN A 145 -24.63 -5.98 -27.14
CA ASN A 145 -23.34 -5.29 -27.21
C ASN A 145 -22.13 -6.26 -27.22
N SER A 146 -22.30 -7.48 -27.68
CA SER A 146 -21.22 -8.47 -27.77
C SER A 146 -20.05 -7.95 -28.57
N LEU A 147 -18.84 -8.30 -28.14
CA LEU A 147 -17.61 -7.93 -28.85
C LEU A 147 -17.42 -8.80 -30.08
N SER A 148 -16.86 -8.23 -31.16
CA SER A 148 -16.43 -8.96 -32.32
C SER A 148 -15.16 -9.81 -32.03
N ASP A 149 -14.92 -10.86 -32.82
CA ASP A 149 -13.68 -11.66 -32.73
C ASP A 149 -12.45 -10.79 -32.89
N ALA A 150 -12.49 -9.81 -33.79
CA ALA A 150 -11.39 -8.86 -34.00
C ALA A 150 -11.11 -8.00 -32.74
N CYS A 151 -12.17 -7.62 -32.00
CA CYS A 151 -12.04 -6.92 -30.73
C CYS A 151 -11.44 -7.83 -29.66
N TYR A 152 -11.94 -9.06 -29.54
CA TYR A 152 -11.42 -10.02 -28.57
C TYR A 152 -9.94 -10.32 -28.80
N ASP A 153 -9.53 -10.51 -30.07
CA ASP A 153 -8.12 -10.67 -30.41
C ASP A 153 -7.26 -9.46 -30.07
N TYR A 154 -7.81 -8.26 -30.20
CA TYR A 154 -7.10 -7.05 -29.76
C TYR A 154 -6.95 -7.00 -28.24
N LEU A 155 -7.98 -7.34 -27.46
CA LEU A 155 -7.92 -7.41 -26.00
C LEU A 155 -6.80 -8.37 -25.52
N LYS A 156 -6.56 -9.48 -26.22
CA LYS A 156 -5.43 -10.40 -25.92
C LYS A 156 -4.06 -9.73 -26.03
N THR A 157 -3.92 -8.70 -26.86
CA THR A 157 -2.66 -7.99 -27.06
C THR A 157 -2.40 -6.91 -26.01
N LEU A 158 -3.44 -6.50 -25.27
CA LEU A 158 -3.31 -5.43 -24.30
C LEU A 158 -2.54 -5.90 -23.05
N PRO A 159 -1.55 -5.13 -22.61
CA PRO A 159 -0.77 -5.47 -21.44
C PRO A 159 -1.57 -5.21 -20.14
N ARG A 160 -1.18 -5.91 -19.08
CA ARG A 160 -1.74 -5.70 -17.74
C ARG A 160 -1.51 -4.27 -17.25
N CYS A 161 -2.43 -3.76 -16.44
CA CYS A 161 -2.30 -2.47 -15.75
C CYS A 161 -2.07 -1.27 -16.69
N LYS A 162 -2.42 -1.39 -17.95
CA LYS A 162 -2.33 -0.28 -18.91
C LYS A 162 -3.72 0.12 -19.38
N VAL A 163 -4.02 1.40 -19.21
CA VAL A 163 -5.18 2.00 -19.89
C VAL A 163 -4.84 2.08 -21.39
N PRO A 164 -5.72 1.62 -22.28
CA PRO A 164 -5.46 1.67 -23.72
C PRO A 164 -5.17 3.10 -24.22
N PRO A 165 -4.45 3.22 -25.33
CA PRO A 165 -4.27 4.52 -25.98
C PRO A 165 -5.62 5.10 -26.41
N SER A 166 -5.68 6.41 -26.64
CA SER A 166 -6.90 7.12 -27.05
C SER A 166 -7.45 6.72 -28.43
N SER A 167 -6.74 5.86 -29.17
CA SER A 167 -7.14 5.37 -30.48
C SER A 167 -6.97 3.85 -30.57
N VAL A 168 -7.94 3.20 -31.20
CA VAL A 168 -7.89 1.78 -31.53
C VAL A 168 -7.24 1.55 -32.91
N PRO A 169 -6.74 0.34 -33.20
CA PRO A 169 -6.29 -0.02 -34.55
C PRO A 169 -7.33 0.28 -35.62
N THR A 170 -6.89 0.61 -36.82
CA THR A 170 -7.78 1.02 -37.94
C THR A 170 -8.92 0.03 -38.20
N ARG A 171 -8.65 -1.27 -38.09
CA ARG A 171 -9.65 -2.35 -38.24
C ARG A 171 -10.79 -2.33 -37.23
N LEU A 172 -10.63 -1.63 -36.09
CA LEU A 172 -11.63 -1.53 -35.03
C LEU A 172 -12.30 -0.15 -34.96
N ARG A 173 -11.96 0.77 -35.88
CA ARG A 173 -12.51 2.13 -35.85
C ARG A 173 -14.01 2.20 -36.11
N SER A 174 -14.58 1.23 -36.82
CA SER A 174 -16.02 1.12 -37.08
C SER A 174 -16.76 0.24 -36.04
N ASP A 175 -16.04 -0.40 -35.12
CA ASP A 175 -16.61 -1.25 -34.09
C ASP A 175 -16.90 -0.44 -32.83
N GLY A 176 -18.11 0.13 -32.78
CA GLY A 176 -18.53 0.99 -31.65
C GLY A 176 -18.60 0.23 -30.32
N SER A 177 -19.04 -1.03 -30.30
CA SER A 177 -19.08 -1.85 -29.09
C SER A 177 -17.68 -2.12 -28.54
N CYS A 178 -16.72 -2.42 -29.41
CA CYS A 178 -15.32 -2.60 -29.05
C CYS A 178 -14.72 -1.33 -28.45
N GLN A 179 -14.91 -0.18 -29.13
CA GLN A 179 -14.39 1.09 -28.61
C GLN A 179 -14.99 1.45 -27.26
N ALA A 180 -16.32 1.32 -27.13
CA ALA A 180 -17.00 1.58 -25.86
C ALA A 180 -16.44 0.70 -24.73
N HIS A 181 -16.22 -0.60 -24.99
CA HIS A 181 -15.62 -1.53 -24.01
C HIS A 181 -14.20 -1.09 -23.64
N ILE A 182 -13.34 -0.86 -24.64
CA ILE A 182 -11.92 -0.50 -24.42
C ILE A 182 -11.79 0.78 -23.60
N PHE A 183 -12.53 1.83 -23.95
CA PHE A 183 -12.35 3.14 -23.31
C PHE A 183 -13.06 3.30 -21.97
N SER A 184 -14.14 2.53 -21.72
CA SER A 184 -14.88 2.63 -20.46
C SER A 184 -14.55 1.52 -19.45
N LYS A 185 -14.10 0.36 -19.91
CA LYS A 185 -13.96 -0.83 -19.04
C LYS A 185 -12.53 -1.16 -18.65
N ILE A 186 -11.52 -0.67 -19.38
CA ILE A 186 -10.11 -0.92 -19.04
C ILE A 186 -9.56 0.24 -18.22
N SER A 187 -9.80 0.20 -16.94
CA SER A 187 -9.42 1.26 -15.99
C SER A 187 -9.29 0.71 -14.57
N TYR A 188 -8.67 1.47 -13.67
CA TYR A 188 -8.63 1.14 -12.24
C TYR A 188 -10.04 0.92 -11.67
N ASN A 189 -10.95 1.88 -11.89
CA ASN A 189 -12.29 1.83 -11.31
C ASN A 189 -13.08 0.60 -11.77
N GLN A 190 -13.02 0.29 -13.05
CA GLN A 190 -13.74 -0.88 -13.57
C GLN A 190 -13.11 -2.19 -13.08
N CYS A 191 -11.78 -2.25 -13.00
CA CYS A 191 -11.09 -3.39 -12.40
C CYS A 191 -11.54 -3.61 -10.95
N VAL A 192 -11.68 -2.53 -10.15
CA VAL A 192 -12.21 -2.63 -8.78
C VAL A 192 -13.64 -3.18 -8.79
N ILE A 193 -14.52 -2.67 -9.66
CA ILE A 193 -15.91 -3.15 -9.76
C ILE A 193 -15.95 -4.65 -10.04
N TYR A 194 -15.12 -5.16 -10.93
CA TYR A 194 -15.10 -6.57 -11.30
C TYR A 194 -14.52 -7.47 -10.22
N TYR A 195 -13.46 -7.04 -9.52
CA TYR A 195 -12.62 -7.94 -8.71
C TYR A 195 -12.63 -7.67 -7.21
N ARG A 196 -13.31 -6.61 -6.71
CA ARG A 196 -13.27 -6.22 -5.29
C ARG A 196 -13.76 -7.30 -4.32
N ASN A 197 -14.60 -8.22 -4.78
CA ASN A 197 -15.12 -9.31 -3.96
C ASN A 197 -14.24 -10.56 -3.97
N ASP A 198 -13.14 -10.55 -4.72
CA ASP A 198 -12.21 -11.66 -4.73
C ASP A 198 -11.48 -11.77 -3.37
N ARG A 199 -11.29 -13.01 -2.90
CA ARG A 199 -10.58 -13.27 -1.63
C ARG A 199 -9.15 -12.69 -1.60
N ASN A 200 -8.50 -12.57 -2.75
CA ASN A 200 -7.14 -12.06 -2.91
C ASN A 200 -7.13 -10.66 -3.56
N PHE A 201 -8.21 -9.91 -3.46
CA PHE A 201 -8.28 -8.55 -4.01
C PHE A 201 -7.32 -7.60 -3.30
N LEU A 202 -7.43 -7.49 -1.96
CA LEU A 202 -6.50 -6.70 -1.15
C LEU A 202 -5.18 -7.44 -0.99
N GLN A 203 -4.08 -6.72 -1.22
CA GLN A 203 -2.73 -7.24 -1.03
C GLN A 203 -2.21 -6.90 0.36
N GLY A 204 -1.20 -7.65 0.81
CA GLY A 204 -0.61 -7.48 2.14
C GLY A 204 0.38 -6.32 2.26
N GLU A 205 0.23 -5.29 1.46
CA GLU A 205 1.18 -4.17 1.37
C GLU A 205 0.44 -2.83 1.41
N TRP A 206 1.03 -1.86 2.12
CA TRP A 206 0.54 -0.49 2.23
C TRP A 206 1.61 0.48 1.78
N HIS A 207 1.23 1.54 1.06
CA HIS A 207 2.05 2.70 0.76
C HIS A 207 1.53 3.89 1.56
N LEU A 208 2.33 4.33 2.53
CA LEU A 208 1.98 5.38 3.48
C LEU A 208 2.93 6.56 3.29
N TYR A 209 2.39 7.73 3.05
CA TYR A 209 3.15 8.93 2.72
C TYR A 209 3.14 9.90 3.91
N LEU A 210 4.34 10.31 4.33
CA LEU A 210 4.51 11.24 5.45
C LEU A 210 4.37 12.71 5.03
N ASN A 211 4.16 12.98 3.74
CA ASN A 211 3.94 14.31 3.17
C ASN A 211 5.00 15.35 3.56
N ARG A 212 6.26 14.93 3.58
CA ARG A 212 7.38 15.80 3.94
C ARG A 212 8.01 16.43 2.71
N THR A 213 8.55 17.62 2.88
CA THR A 213 9.37 18.32 1.87
C THR A 213 10.87 18.04 2.04
N THR A 214 11.28 17.52 3.21
CA THR A 214 12.68 17.23 3.55
C THR A 214 12.82 15.79 4.00
N ARG A 215 14.01 15.22 3.77
CA ARG A 215 14.33 13.86 4.21
C ARG A 215 14.25 13.73 5.73
N LEU A 216 13.81 12.58 6.19
CA LEU A 216 13.72 12.25 7.61
C LEU A 216 15.04 11.66 8.13
N TRP A 217 15.74 10.91 7.27
CA TRP A 217 16.96 10.19 7.63
C TRP A 217 18.22 10.88 7.09
N LYS A 218 19.31 10.75 7.85
CA LYS A 218 20.64 11.09 7.37
C LYS A 218 21.12 10.04 6.36
N SER A 219 22.00 10.43 5.44
CA SER A 219 22.55 9.52 4.44
C SER A 219 23.51 8.49 5.02
N THR A 220 24.14 8.82 6.16
CA THR A 220 25.12 7.97 6.87
C THR A 220 24.89 8.04 8.37
N ARG A 221 25.26 6.97 9.08
CA ARG A 221 25.23 6.88 10.55
C ARG A 221 23.88 7.30 11.14
N GLU A 222 22.85 6.53 10.85
CA GLU A 222 21.49 6.81 11.32
C GLU A 222 20.97 5.65 12.18
N VAL A 223 20.10 5.98 13.13
CA VAL A 223 19.29 5.02 13.90
C VAL A 223 17.84 5.33 13.67
N VAL A 224 17.17 4.50 12.90
CA VAL A 224 15.72 4.59 12.69
C VAL A 224 15.02 3.89 13.83
N GLN A 225 14.12 4.57 14.52
CA GLN A 225 13.37 4.07 15.67
C GLN A 225 11.88 4.04 15.36
N LEU A 226 11.21 2.95 15.71
CA LEU A 226 9.76 2.84 15.72
C LEU A 226 9.29 2.85 17.17
N LEU A 227 8.44 3.82 17.52
CA LEU A 227 7.94 4.04 18.86
C LEU A 227 6.42 3.87 18.90
N ASP A 228 5.89 3.41 20.02
CA ASP A 228 4.45 3.38 20.25
C ASP A 228 3.89 4.78 20.60
N GLU A 229 2.59 4.85 20.83
CA GLU A 229 1.88 6.10 21.15
C GLU A 229 2.37 6.76 22.46
N ASN A 230 2.95 5.98 23.37
CA ASN A 230 3.53 6.43 24.61
C ASN A 230 5.03 6.75 24.51
N GLY A 231 5.60 6.70 23.30
CA GLY A 231 7.00 6.95 23.04
C GLY A 231 7.94 5.79 23.41
N LYS A 232 7.40 4.59 23.75
CA LYS A 232 8.21 3.42 24.09
C LYS A 232 8.73 2.73 22.84
N LEU A 233 9.95 2.21 22.91
CA LEU A 233 10.62 1.60 21.75
C LEU A 233 9.97 0.26 21.38
N ILE A 234 9.53 0.15 20.11
CA ILE A 234 9.05 -1.08 19.49
C ILE A 234 10.22 -1.82 18.82
N ASP A 235 10.92 -1.11 17.92
CA ASP A 235 12.05 -1.65 17.17
C ASP A 235 12.99 -0.52 16.72
N SER A 236 14.24 -0.86 16.44
CA SER A 236 15.21 0.08 15.90
C SER A 236 16.14 -0.57 14.87
N ARG A 237 16.56 0.20 13.89
CA ARG A 237 17.50 -0.27 12.87
C ARG A 237 18.60 0.79 12.65
N THR A 238 19.84 0.35 12.84
CA THR A 238 21.04 1.18 12.63
C THR A 238 21.64 0.89 11.25
N TYR A 239 22.20 1.92 10.63
CA TYR A 239 23.08 1.78 9.48
C TYR A 239 24.22 2.81 9.54
N TYR A 240 25.32 2.46 8.90
CA TYR A 240 26.57 3.21 8.89
C TYR A 240 26.84 3.82 7.53
#